data_8eee730990267ae9b8433d45713486a9
#
_entry.id   8eee730990267ae9b8433d45713486a9
#
_cell.length_a   1.000
_cell.length_b   1.000
_cell.length_c   1.000
_cell.angle_alpha   90.00
_cell.angle_beta   90.00
_cell.angle_gamma   90.00
#
_symmetry.space_group_name_H-M   'P 1'
#
loop_
_entity.id
_entity.type
_entity.pdbx_description
1 polymer ?
#
loop_
_entity_poly.entity_id
_entity_poly.type
_entity_poly.pdbx_seq_one_letter_code
_entity_poly.pdbx_strand_id
1 'polypeptide(L)'
;MRKILFLNTLIILFSCSEQREKEENVDWNQEKSTEMNKNLSMEEEINMDLYLEEHKDWKVTKTGSGLRYWIYEQGKGPQAASSKKAEVEIIVELLDGKECYRTSDDEVEVFEIDHADIESGIHEGIKLMRVGDRAKLIMPSHLAHGLVGDLDKVPPLSTLVVDIHLIGLEE
;
A
#
# COMPACT_ATOMS: atom_id res chain seq x y z
N MET A 1 53.29 68.28 -1.21
CA MET A 1 53.33 67.07 -2.10
C MET A 1 52.53 65.95 -1.43
N ARG A 2 51.25 65.83 -1.83
CA ARG A 2 50.33 64.73 -1.26
C ARG A 2 50.28 63.68 -2.31
N LYS A 3 50.79 62.46 -1.92
CA LYS A 3 50.67 61.24 -2.71
C LYS A 3 49.29 60.64 -2.48
N ILE A 4 48.45 60.58 -3.51
CA ILE A 4 47.16 59.96 -3.52
C ILE A 4 47.41 58.52 -3.87
N LEU A 5 47.10 57.59 -2.91
CA LEU A 5 47.18 56.15 -3.07
C LEU A 5 45.85 55.65 -3.66
N PHE A 6 45.83 55.23 -4.92
CA PHE A 6 44.66 54.55 -5.53
C PHE A 6 44.58 53.14 -5.04
N LEU A 7 43.58 52.87 -4.22
CA LEU A 7 43.23 51.53 -3.78
C LEU A 7 42.33 50.90 -4.87
N ASN A 8 42.91 49.98 -5.62
CA ASN A 8 42.21 49.26 -6.68
C ASN A 8 41.41 48.10 -6.09
N THR A 9 40.08 48.30 -5.88
CA THR A 9 39.19 47.26 -5.33
C THR A 9 38.77 46.33 -6.47
N LEU A 10 39.37 45.14 -6.52
CA LEU A 10 39.00 44.08 -7.44
C LEU A 10 37.70 43.41 -6.98
N ILE A 11 36.58 43.72 -7.62
CA ILE A 11 35.29 43.10 -7.41
C ILE A 11 35.29 41.80 -8.19
N ILE A 12 35.43 40.67 -7.46
CA ILE A 12 35.25 39.31 -8.02
C ILE A 12 33.74 39.04 -8.05
N LEU A 13 33.14 39.14 -9.23
CA LEU A 13 31.80 38.68 -9.49
C LEU A 13 31.79 37.16 -9.48
N PHE A 14 31.35 36.53 -8.38
CA PHE A 14 30.97 35.14 -8.37
C PHE A 14 29.72 35.01 -9.21
N SER A 15 29.93 34.62 -10.49
CA SER A 15 28.84 34.16 -11.34
C SER A 15 28.40 32.76 -10.84
N CYS A 16 27.34 32.74 -10.07
CA CYS A 16 26.61 31.49 -9.80
C CYS A 16 25.96 31.05 -11.13
N SER A 17 26.58 30.12 -11.81
CA SER A 17 25.90 29.40 -12.89
C SER A 17 24.87 28.47 -12.26
N GLU A 18 23.62 28.90 -12.18
CA GLU A 18 22.50 27.97 -12.00
C GLU A 18 22.55 26.99 -13.17
N GLN A 19 23.02 25.77 -12.89
CA GLN A 19 22.72 24.63 -13.73
C GLN A 19 21.22 24.39 -13.63
N ARG A 20 20.45 24.98 -14.55
CA ARG A 20 19.11 24.47 -14.83
C ARG A 20 19.30 23.04 -15.33
N GLU A 21 18.97 22.09 -14.46
CA GLU A 21 18.65 20.73 -14.91
C GLU A 21 17.65 20.90 -16.05
N LYS A 22 18.04 20.44 -17.23
CA LYS A 22 17.12 20.33 -18.35
C LYS A 22 16.04 19.36 -17.89
N GLU A 23 14.84 19.86 -17.61
CA GLU A 23 13.67 19.02 -17.56
C GLU A 23 13.63 18.25 -18.88
N GLU A 24 13.98 16.99 -18.82
CA GLU A 24 13.87 16.09 -19.94
C GLU A 24 12.35 15.98 -20.20
N ASN A 25 11.90 16.58 -21.30
CA ASN A 25 10.52 16.48 -21.75
C ASN A 25 10.29 15.01 -22.12
N VAL A 26 9.86 14.21 -21.13
CA VAL A 26 9.52 12.82 -21.33
C VAL A 26 8.23 12.79 -22.16
N ASP A 27 8.38 12.45 -23.42
CA ASP A 27 7.23 12.23 -24.31
C ASP A 27 6.47 10.98 -23.85
N TRP A 28 5.43 11.20 -23.05
CA TRP A 28 4.58 10.15 -22.50
C TRP A 28 3.74 9.55 -23.62
N ASN A 29 3.92 8.27 -23.85
CA ASN A 29 3.09 7.46 -24.75
C ASN A 29 2.60 6.19 -24.03
N GLN A 30 1.70 5.46 -24.67
CA GLN A 30 1.11 4.24 -24.09
C GLN A 30 2.16 3.17 -23.77
N GLU A 31 3.21 3.07 -24.56
CA GLU A 31 4.29 2.10 -24.36
C GLU A 31 5.08 2.38 -23.08
N LYS A 32 5.49 3.65 -22.87
CA LYS A 32 6.18 4.07 -21.64
C LYS A 32 5.32 3.91 -20.40
N SER A 33 4.01 4.22 -20.50
CA SER A 33 3.08 4.02 -19.39
C SER A 33 2.94 2.54 -19.04
N THR A 34 2.88 1.67 -20.03
CA THR A 34 2.80 0.21 -19.84
C THR A 34 4.07 -0.34 -19.21
N GLU A 35 5.25 0.11 -19.68
CA GLU A 35 6.54 -0.28 -19.12
C GLU A 35 6.69 0.19 -17.68
N MET A 36 6.32 1.43 -17.38
CA MET A 36 6.33 1.97 -16.01
C MET A 36 5.44 1.14 -15.08
N ASN A 37 4.18 0.87 -15.48
CA ASN A 37 3.26 0.07 -14.66
C ASN A 37 3.80 -1.34 -14.43
N LYS A 38 4.44 -1.95 -15.43
CA LYS A 38 5.07 -3.26 -15.28
C LYS A 38 6.22 -3.22 -14.28
N ASN A 39 7.08 -2.20 -14.34
CA ASN A 39 8.20 -2.05 -13.42
C ASN A 39 7.73 -1.83 -11.99
N LEU A 40 6.70 -0.98 -11.76
CA LEU A 40 6.09 -0.77 -10.45
C LEU A 40 5.50 -2.07 -9.88
N SER A 41 4.77 -2.84 -10.70
CA SER A 41 4.22 -4.13 -10.25
C SER A 41 5.30 -5.15 -9.93
N MET A 42 6.42 -5.16 -10.67
CA MET A 42 7.56 -6.05 -10.37
C MET A 42 8.26 -5.66 -9.06
N GLU A 43 8.46 -4.37 -8.82
CA GLU A 43 9.06 -3.88 -7.58
C GLU A 43 8.17 -4.23 -6.37
N GLU A 44 6.87 -4.06 -6.49
CA GLU A 44 5.91 -4.42 -5.45
C GLU A 44 5.92 -5.93 -5.16
N GLU A 45 5.95 -6.78 -6.19
CA GLU A 45 6.10 -8.24 -6.05
C GLU A 45 7.37 -8.61 -5.29
N ILE A 46 8.50 -8.02 -5.64
CA ILE A 46 9.78 -8.25 -4.96
C ILE A 46 9.69 -7.85 -3.48
N ASN A 47 9.11 -6.69 -3.17
CA ASN A 47 8.96 -6.22 -1.80
C ASN A 47 8.07 -7.16 -0.97
N MET A 48 6.97 -7.66 -1.55
CA MET A 48 6.12 -8.66 -0.89
C MET A 48 6.85 -10.00 -0.66
N ASP A 49 7.66 -10.44 -1.61
CA ASP A 49 8.44 -11.68 -1.49
C ASP A 49 9.52 -11.54 -0.40
N LEU A 50 10.21 -10.39 -0.34
CA LEU A 50 11.17 -10.09 0.73
C LEU A 50 10.51 -10.05 2.10
N TYR A 51 9.34 -9.43 2.21
CA TYR A 51 8.55 -9.43 3.45
C TYR A 51 8.20 -10.86 3.89
N LEU A 52 7.81 -11.73 2.96
CA LEU A 52 7.52 -13.14 3.26
C LEU A 52 8.77 -13.95 3.60
N GLU A 53 9.94 -13.58 3.12
CA GLU A 53 11.20 -14.19 3.55
C GLU A 53 11.51 -13.95 5.04
N GLU A 54 11.02 -12.85 5.61
CA GLU A 54 11.11 -12.56 7.05
C GLU A 54 10.03 -13.31 7.85
N HIS A 55 8.93 -13.74 7.20
CA HIS A 55 7.78 -14.42 7.80
C HIS A 55 7.62 -15.88 7.29
N LYS A 56 8.70 -16.65 7.31
CA LYS A 56 8.76 -18.03 6.73
C LYS A 56 7.82 -19.07 7.36
N ASP A 57 7.30 -18.78 8.52
CA ASP A 57 6.29 -19.59 9.23
C ASP A 57 4.88 -19.39 8.68
N TRP A 58 4.63 -18.32 7.90
CA TRP A 58 3.33 -18.07 7.29
C TRP A 58 3.10 -18.98 6.09
N LYS A 59 2.00 -19.72 6.13
CA LYS A 59 1.59 -20.62 5.03
C LYS A 59 0.74 -19.85 4.02
N VAL A 60 1.36 -18.97 3.29
CA VAL A 60 0.70 -18.04 2.39
C VAL A 60 0.31 -18.71 1.08
N THR A 61 -0.91 -18.43 0.62
CA THR A 61 -1.42 -18.78 -0.70
C THR A 61 -1.62 -17.50 -1.52
N LYS A 62 -1.17 -17.51 -2.78
CA LYS A 62 -1.36 -16.41 -3.73
C LYS A 62 -2.55 -16.67 -4.63
N THR A 63 -3.42 -15.68 -4.80
CA THR A 63 -4.56 -15.74 -5.74
C THR A 63 -4.17 -15.25 -7.14
N GLY A 64 -5.10 -15.37 -8.09
CA GLY A 64 -4.89 -14.87 -9.46
C GLY A 64 -4.82 -13.35 -9.58
N SER A 65 -5.37 -12.60 -8.64
CA SER A 65 -5.30 -11.13 -8.58
C SER A 65 -3.98 -10.62 -7.98
N GLY A 66 -3.20 -11.50 -7.35
CA GLY A 66 -1.98 -11.16 -6.64
C GLY A 66 -2.15 -10.99 -5.13
N LEU A 67 -3.38 -11.08 -4.60
CA LEU A 67 -3.61 -11.15 -3.16
C LEU A 67 -2.88 -12.37 -2.59
N ARG A 68 -2.20 -12.17 -1.47
CA ARG A 68 -1.63 -13.26 -0.68
C ARG A 68 -2.36 -13.36 0.64
N TYR A 69 -2.76 -14.57 1.03
CA TYR A 69 -3.51 -14.78 2.26
C TYR A 69 -3.02 -15.98 3.04
N TRP A 70 -3.17 -15.93 4.35
CA TRP A 70 -2.91 -17.02 5.27
C TRP A 70 -3.94 -17.03 6.40
N ILE A 71 -4.82 -18.05 6.42
CA ILE A 71 -5.73 -18.27 7.53
C ILE A 71 -4.95 -19.00 8.61
N TYR A 72 -4.58 -18.29 9.69
CA TYR A 72 -3.76 -18.82 10.75
C TYR A 72 -4.58 -19.36 11.92
N GLU A 73 -5.85 -18.98 12.04
CA GLU A 73 -6.83 -19.55 12.96
C GLU A 73 -8.10 -19.87 12.18
N GLN A 74 -8.58 -21.14 12.33
CA GLN A 74 -9.73 -21.61 11.57
C GLN A 74 -11.01 -21.60 12.40
N GLY A 75 -11.99 -20.84 11.96
CA GLY A 75 -13.36 -20.86 12.45
C GLY A 75 -14.16 -22.07 11.95
N LYS A 76 -15.36 -22.20 12.51
CA LYS A 76 -16.30 -23.30 12.16
C LYS A 76 -17.64 -22.78 11.64
N GLY A 77 -17.78 -21.46 11.53
CA GLY A 77 -19.01 -20.84 11.09
C GLY A 77 -19.23 -20.90 9.59
N PRO A 78 -20.28 -20.26 9.09
CA PRO A 78 -20.56 -20.17 7.65
C PRO A 78 -19.46 -19.43 6.90
N GLN A 79 -19.27 -19.78 5.63
CA GLN A 79 -18.37 -19.08 4.75
C GLN A 79 -18.96 -17.75 4.31
N ALA A 80 -18.12 -16.72 4.23
CA ALA A 80 -18.49 -15.43 3.70
C ALA A 80 -18.83 -15.52 2.21
N ALA A 81 -19.82 -14.75 1.79
CA ALA A 81 -20.31 -14.71 0.42
C ALA A 81 -20.74 -13.28 0.06
N SER A 82 -20.78 -12.99 -1.24
CA SER A 82 -21.27 -11.72 -1.78
C SER A 82 -22.65 -11.35 -1.22
N SER A 83 -22.88 -10.07 -1.01
CA SER A 83 -24.13 -9.48 -0.49
C SER A 83 -24.48 -9.83 0.96
N LYS A 84 -23.59 -10.52 1.69
CA LYS A 84 -23.71 -10.64 3.15
C LYS A 84 -22.99 -9.47 3.82
N LYS A 85 -23.47 -9.04 4.98
CA LYS A 85 -22.75 -8.09 5.82
C LYS A 85 -21.77 -8.83 6.69
N ALA A 86 -20.50 -8.47 6.57
CA ALA A 86 -19.44 -9.01 7.40
C ALA A 86 -19.19 -8.10 8.60
N GLU A 87 -19.09 -8.69 9.79
CA GLU A 87 -18.61 -8.04 11.01
C GLU A 87 -17.18 -8.49 11.24
N VAL A 88 -16.25 -7.53 11.28
CA VAL A 88 -14.82 -7.81 11.38
C VAL A 88 -14.12 -6.93 12.40
N GLU A 89 -13.02 -7.44 12.95
CA GLU A 89 -11.93 -6.66 13.53
C GLU A 89 -10.78 -6.67 12.51
N ILE A 90 -10.20 -5.50 12.25
CA ILE A 90 -9.07 -5.37 11.34
C ILE A 90 -7.94 -4.53 11.93
N ILE A 91 -6.72 -4.87 11.53
CA ILE A 91 -5.51 -4.04 11.69
C ILE A 91 -4.88 -3.94 10.32
N VAL A 92 -4.62 -2.70 9.89
CA VAL A 92 -4.00 -2.42 8.58
C VAL A 92 -2.63 -1.82 8.80
N GLU A 93 -1.61 -2.45 8.25
CA GLU A 93 -0.21 -2.05 8.37
C GLU A 93 0.44 -1.95 6.98
N LEU A 94 1.51 -1.15 6.91
CA LEU A 94 2.43 -1.17 5.78
C LEU A 94 3.43 -2.32 5.92
N LEU A 95 4.19 -2.63 4.85
CA LEU A 95 5.23 -3.67 4.90
C LEU A 95 6.35 -3.39 5.93
N ASP A 96 6.56 -2.14 6.32
CA ASP A 96 7.53 -1.74 7.34
C ASP A 96 6.99 -1.89 8.78
N GLY A 97 5.76 -2.38 8.94
CA GLY A 97 5.09 -2.56 10.23
C GLY A 97 4.42 -1.30 10.80
N LYS A 98 4.40 -0.20 10.03
CA LYS A 98 3.68 1.00 10.46
C LYS A 98 2.18 0.75 10.39
N GLU A 99 1.50 0.83 11.54
CA GLU A 99 0.05 0.75 11.63
C GLU A 99 -0.61 2.00 11.00
N CYS A 100 -1.52 1.76 10.08
CA CYS A 100 -2.35 2.79 9.46
C CYS A 100 -3.72 2.88 10.14
N TYR A 101 -4.41 1.76 10.23
CA TYR A 101 -5.78 1.69 10.77
C TYR A 101 -5.96 0.48 11.67
N ARG A 102 -6.88 0.61 12.61
CA ARG A 102 -7.29 -0.45 13.52
C ARG A 102 -8.73 -0.26 13.95
N THR A 103 -9.51 -1.32 13.96
CA THR A 103 -10.81 -1.34 14.65
C THR A 103 -10.59 -1.18 16.15
N SER A 104 -11.36 -0.31 16.80
CA SER A 104 -11.27 -0.09 18.26
C SER A 104 -11.63 -1.36 19.05
N ASP A 105 -11.04 -1.57 20.24
CA ASP A 105 -11.17 -2.81 21.01
C ASP A 105 -12.63 -3.18 21.36
N ASP A 106 -13.53 -2.18 21.47
CA ASP A 106 -14.94 -2.36 21.82
C ASP A 106 -15.89 -2.22 20.61
N GLU A 107 -15.38 -2.14 19.39
CA GLU A 107 -16.15 -1.93 18.16
C GLU A 107 -15.87 -3.04 17.16
N VAL A 108 -16.79 -3.23 16.22
CA VAL A 108 -16.61 -4.05 15.03
C VAL A 108 -16.87 -3.20 13.80
N GLU A 109 -16.14 -3.45 12.76
CA GLU A 109 -16.43 -2.84 11.47
C GLU A 109 -17.41 -3.71 10.70
N VAL A 110 -18.45 -3.09 10.13
CA VAL A 110 -19.50 -3.79 9.39
C VAL A 110 -19.57 -3.28 7.96
N PHE A 111 -19.47 -4.18 7.01
CA PHE A 111 -19.59 -3.83 5.59
C PHE A 111 -20.29 -4.92 4.78
N GLU A 112 -20.95 -4.54 3.70
CA GLU A 112 -21.58 -5.47 2.75
C GLU A 112 -20.53 -5.95 1.74
N ILE A 113 -20.34 -7.27 1.67
CA ILE A 113 -19.34 -7.90 0.82
C ILE A 113 -19.67 -7.67 -0.68
N ASP A 114 -18.70 -7.17 -1.44
CA ASP A 114 -18.76 -6.79 -2.86
C ASP A 114 -19.62 -5.53 -3.16
N HIS A 115 -20.19 -4.86 -2.15
CA HIS A 115 -21.05 -3.69 -2.34
C HIS A 115 -20.62 -2.45 -1.54
N ALA A 116 -19.78 -2.62 -0.52
CA ALA A 116 -19.24 -1.50 0.24
C ALA A 116 -18.07 -0.81 -0.51
N ASP A 117 -17.85 0.48 -0.18
CA ASP A 117 -16.72 1.27 -0.70
C ASP A 117 -15.48 1.04 0.17
N ILE A 118 -14.95 -0.16 0.09
CA ILE A 118 -13.70 -0.58 0.76
C ILE A 118 -12.77 -1.24 -0.27
N GLU A 119 -11.54 -1.54 0.15
CA GLU A 119 -10.52 -2.12 -0.72
C GLU A 119 -10.96 -3.47 -1.31
N SER A 120 -10.76 -3.61 -2.61
CA SER A 120 -11.14 -4.83 -3.35
C SER A 120 -10.44 -6.09 -2.84
N GLY A 121 -9.23 -5.93 -2.28
CA GLY A 121 -8.49 -7.02 -1.63
C GLY A 121 -9.15 -7.53 -0.36
N ILE A 122 -9.84 -6.67 0.41
CA ILE A 122 -10.64 -7.10 1.57
C ILE A 122 -11.87 -7.89 1.10
N HIS A 123 -12.58 -7.40 0.08
CA HIS A 123 -13.70 -8.14 -0.51
C HIS A 123 -13.28 -9.52 -1.04
N GLU A 124 -12.12 -9.61 -1.68
CA GLU A 124 -11.60 -10.90 -2.15
C GLU A 124 -11.21 -11.81 -0.99
N GLY A 125 -10.43 -11.29 -0.03
CA GLY A 125 -9.92 -12.04 1.11
C GLY A 125 -11.02 -12.58 2.02
N ILE A 126 -12.03 -11.76 2.34
CA ILE A 126 -13.11 -12.18 3.23
C ILE A 126 -13.91 -13.35 2.67
N LYS A 127 -14.11 -13.44 1.35
CA LYS A 127 -14.82 -14.56 0.70
C LYS A 127 -14.07 -15.89 0.81
N LEU A 128 -12.78 -15.87 1.13
CA LEU A 128 -11.99 -17.07 1.41
C LEU A 128 -12.13 -17.56 2.86
N MET A 129 -12.76 -16.74 3.74
CA MET A 129 -12.86 -16.96 5.17
C MET A 129 -14.23 -17.48 5.59
N ARG A 130 -14.26 -18.09 6.78
CA ARG A 130 -15.45 -18.51 7.52
C ARG A 130 -15.57 -17.70 8.81
N VAL A 131 -16.76 -17.56 9.32
CA VAL A 131 -16.96 -16.94 10.65
C VAL A 131 -16.13 -17.67 11.70
N GLY A 132 -15.33 -16.89 12.43
CA GLY A 132 -14.33 -17.31 13.39
C GLY A 132 -12.92 -17.46 12.84
N ASP A 133 -12.70 -17.30 11.53
CA ASP A 133 -11.35 -17.29 10.95
C ASP A 133 -10.60 -16.02 11.31
N ARG A 134 -9.28 -16.17 11.57
CA ARG A 134 -8.31 -15.06 11.56
C ARG A 134 -7.33 -15.26 10.42
N ALA A 135 -7.07 -14.22 9.68
CA ALA A 135 -6.21 -14.28 8.50
C ALA A 135 -5.28 -13.07 8.39
N LYS A 136 -4.11 -13.30 7.79
CA LYS A 136 -3.27 -12.24 7.23
C LYS A 136 -3.53 -12.13 5.73
N LEU A 137 -3.81 -10.92 5.27
CA LEU A 137 -3.93 -10.58 3.86
C LEU A 137 -2.76 -9.65 3.50
N ILE A 138 -2.01 -9.96 2.46
CA ILE A 138 -1.00 -9.07 1.90
C ILE A 138 -1.54 -8.63 0.54
N MET A 139 -1.94 -7.37 0.48
CA MET A 139 -2.65 -6.79 -0.65
C MET A 139 -1.72 -5.88 -1.44
N PRO A 140 -1.42 -6.19 -2.71
CA PRO A 140 -0.74 -5.24 -3.58
C PRO A 140 -1.57 -3.96 -3.75
N SER A 141 -0.91 -2.86 -4.07
CA SER A 141 -1.51 -1.53 -4.11
C SER A 141 -2.77 -1.44 -4.97
N HIS A 142 -2.82 -2.16 -6.09
CA HIS A 142 -4.00 -2.16 -6.99
C HIS A 142 -5.24 -2.85 -6.40
N LEU A 143 -5.09 -3.64 -5.34
CA LEU A 143 -6.19 -4.22 -4.55
C LEU A 143 -6.49 -3.41 -3.28
N ALA A 144 -5.69 -2.37 -3.01
CA ALA A 144 -5.78 -1.45 -1.89
C ALA A 144 -6.08 -0.02 -2.37
N HIS A 145 -5.27 0.98 -2.02
CA HIS A 145 -5.48 2.39 -2.36
C HIS A 145 -4.81 2.85 -3.67
N GLY A 146 -4.18 1.94 -4.40
CA GLY A 146 -3.63 2.17 -5.75
C GLY A 146 -2.52 3.20 -5.83
N LEU A 147 -2.52 3.93 -6.97
CA LEU A 147 -1.46 4.90 -7.32
C LEU A 147 -1.43 6.15 -6.43
N VAL A 148 -2.51 6.46 -5.73
CA VAL A 148 -2.67 7.73 -5.01
C VAL A 148 -2.51 7.56 -3.50
N GLY A 149 -2.71 6.35 -2.98
CA GLY A 149 -2.88 6.13 -1.54
C GLY A 149 -4.24 6.63 -1.05
N ASP A 150 -4.40 6.78 0.26
CA ASP A 150 -5.63 7.31 0.89
C ASP A 150 -5.55 8.82 1.22
N LEU A 151 -4.43 9.47 0.89
CA LEU A 151 -4.11 10.87 1.18
C LEU A 151 -3.98 11.21 2.69
N ASP A 152 -3.96 10.22 3.56
CA ASP A 152 -3.80 10.39 5.01
C ASP A 152 -2.66 9.51 5.55
N LYS A 153 -2.90 8.21 5.72
CA LYS A 153 -1.96 7.28 6.37
C LYS A 153 -1.29 6.30 5.41
N VAL A 154 -1.94 5.99 4.30
CA VAL A 154 -1.42 5.06 3.30
C VAL A 154 -0.78 5.82 2.13
N PRO A 155 0.55 5.74 1.97
CA PRO A 155 1.24 6.38 0.84
C PRO A 155 0.81 5.79 -0.52
N PRO A 156 1.07 6.52 -1.63
CA PRO A 156 0.92 5.98 -2.98
C PRO A 156 1.67 4.66 -3.18
N LEU A 157 1.09 3.75 -3.97
CA LEU A 157 1.72 2.47 -4.36
C LEU A 157 2.11 1.58 -3.17
N SER A 158 1.38 1.68 -2.05
CA SER A 158 1.68 0.90 -0.86
C SER A 158 0.98 -0.46 -0.88
N THR A 159 1.76 -1.51 -0.68
CA THR A 159 1.24 -2.82 -0.28
C THR A 159 0.75 -2.74 1.16
N LEU A 160 -0.42 -3.30 1.45
CA LEU A 160 -0.98 -3.40 2.79
C LEU A 160 -0.89 -4.82 3.34
N VAL A 161 -0.59 -4.91 4.62
CA VAL A 161 -0.72 -6.14 5.42
C VAL A 161 -1.92 -5.95 6.34
N VAL A 162 -2.94 -6.78 6.16
CA VAL A 162 -4.17 -6.70 6.97
C VAL A 162 -4.28 -7.95 7.83
N ASP A 163 -4.37 -7.75 9.14
CA ASP A 163 -4.82 -8.79 10.07
C ASP A 163 -6.33 -8.66 10.20
N ILE A 164 -7.07 -9.69 9.84
CA ILE A 164 -8.53 -9.66 9.82
C ILE A 164 -9.11 -10.85 10.59
N HIS A 165 -10.09 -10.56 11.44
CA HIS A 165 -10.91 -11.54 12.13
C HIS A 165 -12.37 -11.42 11.67
N LEU A 166 -12.90 -12.44 11.04
CA LEU A 166 -14.31 -12.48 10.67
C LEU A 166 -15.14 -12.99 11.85
N ILE A 167 -15.82 -12.06 12.52
CA ILE A 167 -16.59 -12.33 13.75
C ILE A 167 -17.99 -12.86 13.43
N GLY A 168 -18.68 -12.23 12.47
CA GLY A 168 -20.06 -12.53 12.14
C GLY A 168 -20.41 -12.28 10.69
N LEU A 169 -21.56 -12.82 10.29
CA LEU A 169 -22.22 -12.56 9.01
C LEU A 169 -23.69 -12.33 9.26
N GLU A 170 -24.21 -11.20 8.78
CA GLU A 170 -25.64 -10.88 8.75
C GLU A 170 -26.25 -11.06 7.36
N GLU A 171 -27.56 -11.22 7.28
CA GLU A 171 -28.31 -11.31 6.01
C GLU A 171 -28.55 -9.94 5.38
#